data_d67dcc70be2e1190aee759174dd7a02f
#
_entry.id   d67dcc70be2e1190aee759174dd7a02f
#
_cell.length_a   1.000
_cell.length_b   1.000
_cell.length_c   1.000
_cell.angle_alpha   90.00
_cell.angle_beta   90.00
_cell.angle_gamma   90.00
#
_symmetry.space_group_name_H-M   'P 1'
#
loop_
_entity.id
_entity.type
_entity.pdbx_description
1 polymer ?
#
loop_
_entity_poly.entity_id
_entity_poly.type
_entity_poly.pdbx_seq_one_letter_code
_entity_poly.pdbx_strand_id
1 'polypeptide(L)'
;MNEDKRHIVSLLVENEFGSLSRIAGLFSARGYNIHCLSVAPTSDDSISRMTLVTYCTDAKSSQLMKQLDKLVDVINVKDLSLIHI
;
A
#
# COMPACT_ATOMS: atom_id res chain seq x y z
N MET A 1 -18.24 -10.77 14.06
CA MET A 1 -18.54 -10.03 12.84
C MET A 1 -17.33 -9.16 12.50
N ASN A 2 -16.86 -9.26 11.26
CA ASN A 2 -15.71 -8.48 10.84
C ASN A 2 -16.15 -7.10 10.38
N GLU A 3 -15.58 -6.09 10.99
CA GLU A 3 -15.85 -4.72 10.62
C GLU A 3 -14.69 -4.18 9.81
N ASP A 4 -15.03 -3.36 8.81
CA ASP A 4 -14.02 -2.65 8.05
C ASP A 4 -13.38 -1.59 8.94
N LYS A 5 -12.08 -1.55 8.92
CA LYS A 5 -11.29 -0.57 9.64
C LYS A 5 -10.44 0.23 8.68
N ARG A 6 -10.12 1.43 9.08
CA ARG A 6 -9.21 2.26 8.33
C ARG A 6 -7.80 1.76 8.49
N HIS A 7 -7.17 1.42 7.37
CA HIS A 7 -5.77 1.00 7.34
C HIS A 7 -4.95 2.00 6.55
N ILE A 8 -3.85 2.40 7.12
CA ILE A 8 -2.89 3.30 6.46
C ILE A 8 -1.66 2.47 6.14
N VAL A 9 -1.37 2.34 4.86
CA VAL A 9 -0.26 1.52 4.39
C VAL A 9 0.79 2.42 3.75
N SER A 10 2.03 2.28 4.18
CA SER A 10 3.16 3.01 3.62
C SER A 10 4.07 2.04 2.89
N LEU A 11 4.40 2.40 1.67
CA LEU A 11 5.26 1.60 0.80
C LEU A 11 6.48 2.41 0.37
N LEU A 12 7.61 1.75 0.29
CA LEU A 12 8.73 2.26 -0.48
C LEU A 12 8.77 1.48 -1.78
N VAL A 13 8.70 2.18 -2.90
CA VAL A 13 8.60 1.55 -4.21
C VAL A 13 9.67 2.13 -5.13
N GLU A 14 10.09 1.32 -6.09
CA GLU A 14 10.98 1.81 -7.13
C GLU A 14 10.24 2.84 -7.97
N ASN A 15 10.90 3.99 -8.18
CA ASN A 15 10.30 5.10 -8.92
C ASN A 15 10.45 4.87 -10.42
N GLU A 16 9.83 3.80 -10.91
CA GLU A 16 9.84 3.43 -12.31
C GLU A 16 8.47 3.68 -12.93
N PHE A 17 8.50 3.96 -14.21
CA PHE A 17 7.28 4.10 -14.98
C PHE A 17 6.50 2.79 -14.95
N GLY A 18 5.28 2.85 -14.47
CA GLY A 18 4.42 1.69 -14.39
C GLY A 18 4.34 1.05 -13.00
N SER A 19 5.25 1.37 -12.07
CA SER A 19 5.20 0.82 -10.72
C SER A 19 3.89 1.20 -10.02
N LEU A 20 3.50 2.46 -10.13
CA LEU A 20 2.25 2.93 -9.54
C LEU A 20 1.04 2.26 -10.17
N SER A 21 1.09 2.04 -11.49
CA SER A 21 0.02 1.36 -12.21
C SER A 21 -0.14 -0.08 -11.74
N ARG A 22 0.96 -0.78 -11.52
CA ARG A 22 0.93 -2.16 -11.04
C ARG A 22 0.32 -2.26 -9.65
N ILE A 23 0.70 -1.35 -8.77
CA ILE A 23 0.18 -1.33 -7.40
C ILE A 23 -1.29 -0.97 -7.40
N ALA A 24 -1.70 0.06 -8.12
CA ALA A 24 -3.10 0.44 -8.25
C ALA A 24 -3.92 -0.69 -8.86
N GLY A 25 -3.37 -1.37 -9.86
CA GLY A 25 -4.00 -2.53 -10.48
C GLY A 25 -4.22 -3.68 -9.52
N LEU A 26 -3.27 -3.91 -8.62
CA LEU A 26 -3.42 -4.93 -7.58
C LEU A 26 -4.63 -4.64 -6.68
N PHE A 27 -4.77 -3.40 -6.23
CA PHE A 27 -5.91 -3.00 -5.40
C PHE A 27 -7.21 -3.18 -6.15
N SER A 28 -7.26 -2.74 -7.39
CA SER A 28 -8.46 -2.84 -8.22
C SER A 28 -8.82 -4.30 -8.47
N ALA A 29 -7.85 -5.13 -8.82
CA ALA A 29 -8.08 -6.54 -9.12
C ALA A 29 -8.55 -7.33 -7.91
N ARG A 30 -8.17 -6.93 -6.71
CA ARG A 30 -8.53 -7.62 -5.47
C ARG A 30 -9.74 -7.03 -4.77
N GLY A 31 -10.36 -6.00 -5.35
CA GLY A 31 -11.55 -5.40 -4.80
C GLY A 31 -11.33 -4.53 -3.58
N TYR A 32 -10.13 -4.05 -3.37
CA TYR A 32 -9.85 -3.09 -2.29
C TYR A 32 -10.24 -1.69 -2.74
N ASN A 33 -10.84 -0.95 -1.83
CA ASN A 33 -11.18 0.45 -2.06
C ASN A 33 -10.07 1.34 -1.54
N ILE A 34 -9.45 2.08 -2.43
CA ILE A 34 -8.46 3.09 -2.04
C ILE A 34 -9.21 4.37 -1.74
N HIS A 35 -9.19 4.79 -0.48
CA HIS A 35 -9.81 6.02 -0.06
C HIS A 35 -8.94 7.23 -0.37
N CYS A 36 -7.64 7.08 -0.17
CA CYS A 36 -6.66 8.14 -0.38
C CYS A 36 -5.36 7.54 -0.87
N LEU A 37 -4.69 8.24 -1.77
CA LEU A 37 -3.40 7.83 -2.28
C LEU A 37 -2.49 9.04 -2.37
N SER A 38 -1.30 8.93 -1.81
CA SER A 38 -0.31 10.00 -1.83
C SER A 38 1.04 9.41 -2.21
N VAL A 39 1.76 10.12 -3.06
CA VAL A 39 3.10 9.72 -3.48
C VAL A 39 4.05 10.88 -3.22
N ALA A 40 5.17 10.58 -2.58
CA ALA A 40 6.17 11.59 -2.27
C ALA A 40 7.56 11.09 -2.64
N PRO A 41 8.45 11.99 -3.06
CA PRO A 41 9.83 11.61 -3.31
C PRO A 41 10.54 11.31 -1.99
N THR A 42 11.61 10.52 -2.07
CA THR A 42 12.51 10.29 -0.95
C THR A 42 13.84 10.99 -1.26
N SER A 43 14.81 10.84 -0.36
CA SER A 43 16.16 11.35 -0.62
C SER A 43 16.86 10.63 -1.76
N ASP A 44 16.36 9.45 -2.14
CA ASP A 44 16.85 8.68 -3.27
C ASP A 44 15.89 8.86 -4.44
N ASP A 45 16.38 9.43 -5.54
CA ASP A 45 15.56 9.72 -6.73
C ASP A 45 14.95 8.47 -7.35
N SER A 46 15.54 7.31 -7.12
CA SER A 46 15.04 6.06 -7.66
C SER A 46 13.94 5.43 -6.83
N ILE A 47 13.62 6.02 -5.68
CA ILE A 47 12.66 5.46 -4.73
C ILE A 47 11.62 6.52 -4.36
N SER A 48 10.36 6.11 -4.37
CA SER A 48 9.26 6.96 -3.93
C SER A 48 8.56 6.32 -2.74
N ARG A 49 7.99 7.16 -1.89
CA ARG A 49 7.13 6.71 -0.79
C ARG A 49 5.69 6.87 -1.22
N MET A 50 4.95 5.78 -1.16
CA MET A 50 3.53 5.78 -1.43
C MET A 50 2.79 5.51 -0.12
N THR A 51 1.82 6.37 0.19
CA THR A 51 0.96 6.20 1.36
C THR A 51 -0.46 6.06 0.85
N LEU A 52 -1.15 5.02 1.29
CA LEU A 52 -2.53 4.83 0.90
C LEU A 52 -3.38 4.52 2.11
N VAL A 53 -4.65 4.91 2.01
CA VAL A 53 -5.66 4.64 3.03
C VAL A 53 -6.71 3.77 2.38
N THR A 54 -7.02 2.66 3.01
CA THR A 54 -8.05 1.74 2.55
C THR A 54 -8.89 1.30 3.75
N TYR A 55 -10.14 0.96 3.49
CA TYR A 55 -11.02 0.41 4.51
C TYR A 55 -11.25 -1.07 4.20
N CYS A 56 -10.88 -1.91 5.13
CA CYS A 56 -11.06 -3.36 4.98
C CYS A 56 -10.98 -4.03 6.35
N THR A 57 -11.29 -5.31 6.38
CA THR A 57 -11.12 -6.10 7.60
C THR A 57 -9.65 -6.35 7.87
N ASP A 58 -9.31 -6.70 9.10
CA ASP A 58 -7.93 -7.01 9.47
C ASP A 58 -7.39 -8.19 8.67
N ALA A 59 -8.25 -9.18 8.38
CA ALA A 59 -7.85 -10.33 7.57
C ALA A 59 -7.48 -9.92 6.15
N LYS A 60 -8.26 -9.03 5.55
CA LYS A 60 -7.96 -8.54 4.19
C LYS A 60 -6.71 -7.67 4.19
N SER A 61 -6.51 -6.87 5.24
CA SER A 61 -5.32 -6.05 5.37
C SER A 61 -4.06 -6.92 5.41
N SER A 62 -4.11 -8.00 6.17
CA SER A 62 -3.00 -8.93 6.27
C SER A 62 -2.68 -9.57 4.92
N GLN A 63 -3.70 -9.96 4.16
CA GLN A 63 -3.52 -10.50 2.81
C GLN A 63 -2.92 -9.46 1.88
N LEU A 64 -3.40 -8.23 1.97
CA LEU A 64 -2.91 -7.12 1.16
C LEU A 64 -1.42 -6.88 1.39
N MET A 65 -1.00 -6.86 2.65
CA MET A 65 0.41 -6.66 3.00
C MET A 65 1.29 -7.74 2.38
N LYS A 66 0.84 -8.99 2.44
CA LYS A 66 1.58 -10.11 1.85
C LYS A 66 1.68 -10.00 0.34
N GLN A 67 0.61 -9.55 -0.30
CA GLN A 67 0.58 -9.40 -1.75
C GLN A 67 1.47 -8.26 -2.21
N LEU A 68 1.45 -7.15 -1.50
CA LEU A 68 2.31 -6.01 -1.80
C LEU A 68 3.78 -6.38 -1.65
N ASP A 69 4.10 -7.15 -0.62
CA ASP A 69 5.48 -7.57 -0.36
C ASP A 69 6.05 -8.45 -1.47
N LYS A 70 5.18 -9.12 -2.22
CA LYS A 70 5.59 -9.97 -3.33
C LYS A 70 5.85 -9.22 -4.63
N LEU A 71 5.46 -7.97 -4.72
CA LEU A 71 5.68 -7.19 -5.93
C LEU A 71 7.15 -6.81 -6.06
N VAL A 72 7.68 -6.98 -7.26
CA VAL A 72 9.09 -6.69 -7.54
C VAL A 72 9.43 -5.23 -7.27
N ASP A 73 8.49 -4.34 -7.56
CA ASP A 73 8.71 -2.89 -7.43
C ASP A 73 8.64 -2.39 -6.00
N VAL A 74 8.14 -3.21 -5.09
CA VAL A 74 7.96 -2.82 -3.69
C VAL A 74 9.18 -3.21 -2.89
N ILE A 75 9.80 -2.23 -2.25
CA ILE A 75 11.01 -2.43 -1.45
C ILE A 75 10.63 -2.74 -0.01
N ASN A 76 9.64 -2.04 0.51
CA ASN A 76 9.22 -2.18 1.90
C ASN A 76 7.75 -1.83 2.04
N VAL A 77 7.04 -2.52 2.93
CA VAL A 77 5.62 -2.30 3.20
C VAL A 77 5.43 -2.23 4.71
N LYS A 78 4.68 -1.22 5.16
CA LYS A 78 4.33 -1.09 6.57
C LYS A 78 2.86 -0.70 6.71
N ASP A 79 2.19 -1.33 7.64
CA ASP A 79 0.83 -0.94 8.03
C ASP A 79 0.94 0.00 9.23
N LEU A 80 0.75 1.29 8.95
CA LEU A 80 0.88 2.33 9.96
C LEU A 80 -0.29 2.36 10.94
N SER A 81 -1.39 1.70 10.60
CA SER A 81 -2.55 1.65 11.49
C SER A 81 -2.26 0.84 12.76
N LEU A 82 -1.22 0.00 12.73
CA LEU A 82 -0.78 -0.77 13.89
C LEU A 82 0.13 0.02 14.81
N ILE A 83 0.55 1.19 14.38
CA ILE A 83 1.43 2.05 15.16
C ILE A 83 0.57 3.09 15.86
N HIS A 84 0.44 2.97 17.16
CA HIS A 84 -0.28 3.95 17.96
C HIS A 84 0.70 5.04 18.39
N ILE A 85 0.39 6.21 17.96
CA ILE A 85 1.19 7.37 18.30
C ILE A 85 0.42 8.24 19.26
#